data_f06bf3c3d426d1f6c82d43559ea5e47b
#
_entry.id   f06bf3c3d426d1f6c82d43559ea5e47b
#
_cell.length_a   1.000
_cell.length_b   1.000
_cell.length_c   1.000
_cell.angle_alpha   90.00
_cell.angle_beta   90.00
_cell.angle_gamma   90.00
#
_symmetry.space_group_name_H-M   'P 1'
#
loop_
_entity.id
_entity.type
_entity.pdbx_description
1 polymer ?
#
loop_
_entity_poly.entity_id
_entity_poly.type
_entity_poly.pdbx_seq_one_letter_code
_entity_poly.pdbx_strand_id
1 'polypeptide(L)'
;MAMLGHASTPEKRQNERKPTFSERSQLKYARRLVVKLGSAVITREDNHGLALGRLASIVEQVAECHLEGREVMMVTSGAVAFGKQKLAQELLMSLSMRETLAPKDHSKEEESFLLDPRAAAAVGQSGLMSLYDAMFAQYGVKIAQVLVTKPDFYNEETRTNLFATLSELISLNIVPIINTNDAVSPPMFLKDDDVPPGTKKKN
;
A
#
# COMPACT_ATOMS: atom_id res chain seq x y z
N MET A 1 35.30 53.85 19.61
CA MET A 1 35.46 53.42 18.20
C MET A 1 34.66 52.13 18.06
N ALA A 2 33.40 52.24 17.57
CA ALA A 2 32.46 51.14 17.52
C ALA A 2 32.49 50.53 16.10
N MET A 3 32.77 49.24 16.02
CA MET A 3 32.64 48.47 14.77
C MET A 3 31.23 47.88 14.66
N LEU A 4 30.47 48.39 13.70
CA LEU A 4 29.17 47.87 13.32
C LEU A 4 29.36 46.59 12.49
N GLY A 5 28.94 45.46 13.05
CA GLY A 5 28.83 44.20 12.34
C GLY A 5 27.68 44.24 11.34
N HIS A 6 27.97 44.01 10.08
CA HIS A 6 26.94 43.84 9.03
C HIS A 6 26.20 42.53 9.23
N ALA A 7 24.90 42.63 9.52
CA ALA A 7 24.00 41.51 9.47
C ALA A 7 23.72 41.14 7.98
N SER A 8 24.23 39.98 7.57
CA SER A 8 23.90 39.44 6.26
C SER A 8 22.45 38.99 6.18
N THR A 9 21.72 39.59 5.25
CA THR A 9 20.36 39.28 4.89
C THR A 9 20.27 37.80 4.42
N PRO A 10 19.27 37.00 4.86
CA PRO A 10 19.14 35.65 4.36
C PRO A 10 18.75 35.67 2.87
N GLU A 11 19.62 35.08 2.06
CA GLU A 11 19.36 34.84 0.64
C GLU A 11 18.04 34.10 0.48
N LYS A 12 17.14 34.68 -0.31
CA LYS A 12 15.92 34.04 -0.79
C LYS A 12 16.33 32.79 -1.56
N ARG A 13 16.05 31.60 -0.99
CA ARG A 13 16.12 30.33 -1.71
C ARG A 13 15.27 30.49 -2.98
N GLN A 14 15.92 30.56 -4.10
CA GLN A 14 15.29 30.54 -5.41
C GLN A 14 14.49 29.23 -5.49
N ASN A 15 13.21 29.39 -5.82
CA ASN A 15 12.27 28.31 -6.03
C ASN A 15 12.70 27.53 -7.28
N GLU A 16 13.61 26.55 -7.10
CA GLU A 16 14.07 25.68 -8.18
C GLU A 16 12.83 24.97 -8.75
N ARG A 17 12.45 25.38 -9.96
CA ARG A 17 11.38 24.71 -10.71
C ARG A 17 11.75 23.25 -10.85
N LYS A 18 10.93 22.37 -10.27
CA LYS A 18 11.10 20.92 -10.39
C LYS A 18 11.21 20.57 -11.88
N PRO A 19 12.17 19.74 -12.29
CA PRO A 19 12.29 19.35 -13.68
C PRO A 19 11.01 18.69 -14.15
N THR A 20 10.41 19.25 -15.20
CA THR A 20 9.23 18.67 -15.82
C THR A 20 9.71 17.71 -16.90
N PHE A 21 9.42 16.43 -16.75
CA PHE A 21 9.71 15.44 -17.78
C PHE A 21 8.66 15.58 -18.90
N SER A 22 9.11 15.82 -20.11
CA SER A 22 8.26 15.93 -21.32
C SER A 22 8.14 14.59 -22.05
N GLU A 23 9.10 13.70 -21.88
CA GLU A 23 9.18 12.42 -22.56
C GLU A 23 9.40 11.26 -21.57
N ARG A 24 8.83 10.10 -21.91
CA ARG A 24 8.96 8.88 -21.10
C ARG A 24 10.42 8.43 -20.92
N SER A 25 11.25 8.65 -21.91
CA SER A 25 12.70 8.36 -21.87
C SER A 25 13.44 9.09 -20.75
N GLN A 26 12.92 10.26 -20.32
CA GLN A 26 13.51 11.07 -19.26
C GLN A 26 13.23 10.53 -17.85
N LEU A 27 12.26 9.62 -17.69
CA LEU A 27 11.92 9.01 -16.38
C LEU A 27 13.11 8.25 -15.77
N LYS A 28 14.03 7.77 -16.58
CA LYS A 28 15.29 7.14 -16.09
C LYS A 28 16.15 8.08 -15.24
N TYR A 29 15.96 9.40 -15.38
CA TYR A 29 16.66 10.41 -14.59
C TYR A 29 15.88 10.89 -13.37
N ALA A 30 14.67 10.35 -13.13
CA ALA A 30 13.88 10.71 -11.98
C ALA A 30 14.59 10.27 -10.70
N ARG A 31 14.85 11.24 -9.83
CA ARG A 31 15.48 10.98 -8.53
C ARG A 31 14.50 10.35 -7.55
N ARG A 32 13.23 10.76 -7.59
CA ARG A 32 12.17 10.26 -6.70
C ARG A 32 11.14 9.48 -7.50
N LEU A 33 10.86 8.26 -7.05
CA LEU A 33 9.91 7.35 -7.67
C LEU A 33 8.78 6.99 -6.70
N VAL A 34 7.56 7.02 -7.21
CA VAL A 34 6.40 6.46 -6.52
C VAL A 34 5.87 5.29 -7.34
N VAL A 35 5.98 4.09 -6.80
CA VAL A 35 5.56 2.85 -7.47
C VAL A 35 4.22 2.41 -6.93
N LYS A 36 3.14 2.53 -7.71
CA LYS A 36 1.79 2.15 -7.30
C LYS A 36 1.43 0.76 -7.81
N LEU A 37 1.09 -0.14 -6.87
CA LEU A 37 0.61 -1.50 -7.15
C LEU A 37 -0.88 -1.61 -6.82
N GLY A 38 -1.71 -1.69 -7.85
CA GLY A 38 -3.14 -1.96 -7.67
C GLY A 38 -3.40 -3.43 -7.32
N SER A 39 -4.59 -3.75 -6.82
CA SER A 39 -4.99 -5.11 -6.45
C SER A 39 -4.81 -6.10 -7.61
N ALA A 40 -5.19 -5.74 -8.83
CA ALA A 40 -4.99 -6.58 -10.01
C ALA A 40 -3.52 -6.90 -10.35
N VAL A 41 -2.58 -6.09 -9.88
CA VAL A 41 -1.14 -6.37 -10.04
C VAL A 41 -0.67 -7.38 -8.99
N ILE A 42 -1.21 -7.28 -7.79
CA ILE A 42 -0.78 -8.06 -6.62
C ILE A 42 -1.44 -9.43 -6.59
N THR A 43 -2.71 -9.53 -7.02
CA THR A 43 -3.46 -10.78 -7.00
C THR A 43 -3.42 -11.49 -8.36
N ARG A 44 -3.60 -12.81 -8.33
CA ARG A 44 -3.79 -13.64 -9.50
C ARG A 44 -5.19 -13.44 -10.09
N GLU A 45 -5.32 -13.62 -11.39
CA GLU A 45 -6.61 -13.50 -12.10
C GLU A 45 -7.61 -14.60 -11.70
N ASP A 46 -7.08 -15.76 -11.28
CA ASP A 46 -7.88 -16.90 -10.81
C ASP A 46 -8.35 -16.77 -9.35
N ASN A 47 -8.10 -15.64 -8.70
CA ASN A 47 -8.39 -15.38 -7.28
C ASN A 47 -7.73 -16.36 -6.29
N HIS A 48 -6.75 -17.15 -6.73
CA HIS A 48 -6.03 -18.13 -5.91
C HIS A 48 -4.76 -17.53 -5.27
N GLY A 49 -4.82 -16.27 -4.85
CA GLY A 49 -3.78 -15.67 -4.04
C GLY A 49 -2.96 -14.58 -4.71
N LEU A 50 -1.76 -14.37 -4.17
CA LEU A 50 -0.85 -13.36 -4.66
C LEU A 50 -0.11 -13.82 -5.92
N ALA A 51 0.12 -12.88 -6.83
CA ALA A 51 0.95 -13.09 -8.02
C ALA A 51 2.44 -13.00 -7.65
N LEU A 52 2.96 -14.00 -6.93
CA LEU A 52 4.29 -13.98 -6.32
C LEU A 52 5.42 -13.69 -7.32
N GLY A 53 5.39 -14.29 -8.50
CA GLY A 53 6.40 -14.03 -9.52
C GLY A 53 6.41 -12.57 -10.01
N ARG A 54 5.22 -11.97 -10.16
CA ARG A 54 5.07 -10.58 -10.54
C ARG A 54 5.54 -9.64 -9.41
N LEU A 55 5.18 -9.96 -8.17
CA LEU A 55 5.63 -9.21 -7.00
C LEU A 55 7.15 -9.27 -6.84
N ALA A 56 7.76 -10.45 -6.97
CA ALA A 56 9.21 -10.62 -6.89
C ALA A 56 9.93 -9.79 -7.95
N SER A 57 9.46 -9.81 -9.20
CA SER A 57 10.05 -8.99 -10.28
C SER A 57 9.95 -7.49 -10.02
N ILE A 58 8.83 -7.02 -9.45
CA ILE A 58 8.66 -5.61 -9.10
C ILE A 58 9.57 -5.23 -7.93
N VAL A 59 9.64 -6.05 -6.89
CA VAL A 59 10.51 -5.82 -5.73
C VAL A 59 11.98 -5.75 -6.16
N GLU A 60 12.42 -6.64 -7.04
CA GLU A 60 13.77 -6.63 -7.61
C GLU A 60 14.07 -5.28 -8.28
N GLN A 61 13.23 -4.83 -9.20
CA GLN A 61 13.40 -3.56 -9.91
C GLN A 61 13.35 -2.34 -8.96
N VAL A 62 12.49 -2.38 -7.95
CA VAL A 62 12.42 -1.32 -6.92
C VAL A 62 13.68 -1.30 -6.09
N ALA A 63 14.18 -2.47 -5.68
CA ALA A 63 15.42 -2.59 -4.92
C ALA A 63 16.63 -2.09 -5.74
N GLU A 64 16.73 -2.42 -7.02
CA GLU A 64 17.76 -1.90 -7.92
C GLU A 64 17.73 -0.37 -7.99
N CYS A 65 16.55 0.22 -8.24
CA CYS A 65 16.39 1.68 -8.25
C CYS A 65 16.81 2.33 -6.93
N HIS A 66 16.50 1.69 -5.81
CA HIS A 66 16.85 2.18 -4.48
C HIS A 66 18.36 2.11 -4.24
N LEU A 67 19.00 1.00 -4.61
CA LEU A 67 20.45 0.80 -4.48
C LEU A 67 21.24 1.73 -5.40
N GLU A 68 20.67 2.17 -6.53
CA GLU A 68 21.22 3.23 -7.39
C GLU A 68 21.13 4.63 -6.77
N GLY A 69 20.61 4.78 -5.57
CA GLY A 69 20.49 6.04 -4.84
C GLY A 69 19.24 6.86 -5.16
N ARG A 70 18.21 6.25 -5.74
CA ARG A 70 16.92 6.90 -5.96
C ARG A 70 16.06 6.84 -4.71
N GLU A 71 15.33 7.90 -4.45
CA GLU A 71 14.33 7.94 -3.40
C GLU A 71 13.08 7.19 -3.87
N VAL A 72 12.80 6.01 -3.33
CA VAL A 72 11.67 5.19 -3.75
C VAL A 72 10.66 5.05 -2.62
N MET A 73 9.38 5.18 -2.96
CA MET A 73 8.26 4.78 -2.10
C MET A 73 7.27 3.93 -2.89
N MET A 74 6.64 2.99 -2.22
CA MET A 74 5.64 2.12 -2.82
C MET A 74 4.26 2.45 -2.27
N VAL A 75 3.24 2.40 -3.13
CA VAL A 75 1.82 2.44 -2.74
C VAL A 75 1.21 1.11 -3.14
N THR A 76 0.82 0.32 -2.18
CA THR A 76 0.29 -1.02 -2.41
C THR A 76 -1.21 -1.11 -2.17
N SER A 77 -1.81 -2.23 -2.49
CA SER A 77 -3.20 -2.60 -2.29
C SER A 77 -3.28 -4.11 -2.02
N GLY A 78 -4.47 -4.70 -1.99
CA GLY A 78 -4.67 -6.14 -1.98
C GLY A 78 -4.71 -6.80 -0.60
N ALA A 79 -4.61 -6.04 0.49
CA ALA A 79 -4.72 -6.57 1.85
C ALA A 79 -6.05 -7.32 2.07
N VAL A 80 -7.17 -6.75 1.67
CA VAL A 80 -8.50 -7.37 1.81
C VAL A 80 -8.57 -8.70 1.02
N ALA A 81 -8.10 -8.71 -0.23
CA ALA A 81 -8.14 -9.90 -1.07
C ALA A 81 -7.28 -11.03 -0.49
N PHE A 82 -6.07 -10.71 -0.05
CA PHE A 82 -5.17 -11.68 0.57
C PHE A 82 -5.69 -12.20 1.91
N GLY A 83 -6.28 -11.31 2.71
CA GLY A 83 -6.88 -11.71 3.99
C GLY A 83 -8.11 -12.60 3.82
N LYS A 84 -8.98 -12.30 2.86
CA LYS A 84 -10.11 -13.18 2.52
C LYS A 84 -9.65 -14.57 2.15
N GLN A 85 -8.58 -14.70 1.38
CA GLN A 85 -8.02 -15.99 1.01
C GLN A 85 -7.50 -16.76 2.24
N LYS A 86 -6.73 -16.11 3.12
CA LYS A 86 -6.23 -16.73 4.36
C LYS A 86 -7.39 -17.17 5.26
N LEU A 87 -8.36 -16.30 5.49
CA LEU A 87 -9.51 -16.60 6.34
C LEU A 87 -10.41 -17.67 5.74
N ALA A 88 -10.55 -17.75 4.40
CA ALA A 88 -11.29 -18.82 3.77
C ALA A 88 -10.68 -20.21 4.03
N GLN A 89 -9.35 -20.32 4.05
CA GLN A 89 -8.67 -21.57 4.40
C GLN A 89 -8.93 -21.97 5.87
N GLU A 90 -8.82 -21.03 6.80
CA GLU A 90 -9.10 -21.25 8.21
C GLU A 90 -10.58 -21.65 8.43
N LEU A 91 -11.50 -20.99 7.71
CA LEU A 91 -12.93 -21.31 7.78
C LEU A 91 -13.19 -22.73 7.28
N LEU A 92 -12.62 -23.12 6.15
CA LEU A 92 -12.78 -24.48 5.60
C LEU A 92 -12.25 -25.54 6.57
N MET A 93 -11.09 -25.31 7.20
CA MET A 93 -10.57 -26.22 8.23
C MET A 93 -11.49 -26.29 9.45
N SER A 94 -11.99 -25.13 9.90
CA SER A 94 -12.92 -25.07 11.05
C SER A 94 -14.24 -25.75 10.78
N LEU A 95 -14.80 -25.62 9.58
CA LEU A 95 -16.03 -26.30 9.16
C LEU A 95 -15.83 -27.82 9.10
N SER A 96 -14.75 -28.28 8.48
CA SER A 96 -14.40 -29.70 8.39
C SER A 96 -14.28 -30.35 9.79
N MET A 97 -13.67 -29.70 10.75
CA MET A 97 -13.60 -30.17 12.13
C MET A 97 -14.96 -30.20 12.82
N ARG A 98 -15.80 -29.18 12.61
CA ARG A 98 -17.15 -29.12 13.18
C ARG A 98 -18.07 -30.20 12.60
N GLU A 99 -18.03 -30.42 11.28
CA GLU A 99 -18.77 -31.48 10.62
C GLU A 99 -18.37 -32.88 11.10
N THR A 100 -17.09 -33.07 11.44
CA THR A 100 -16.57 -34.34 11.96
C THR A 100 -16.98 -34.59 13.42
N LEU A 101 -17.13 -33.52 14.21
CA LEU A 101 -17.36 -33.61 15.66
C LEU A 101 -18.80 -33.39 16.10
N ALA A 102 -19.68 -32.82 15.25
CA ALA A 102 -21.06 -32.54 15.59
C ALA A 102 -22.03 -33.36 14.74
N PRO A 103 -23.12 -33.97 15.34
CA PRO A 103 -24.19 -34.58 14.57
C PRO A 103 -24.87 -33.51 13.67
N LYS A 104 -25.12 -33.85 12.43
CA LYS A 104 -25.77 -32.97 11.43
C LYS A 104 -27.17 -32.62 11.88
N ASP A 105 -27.39 -31.42 12.30
CA ASP A 105 -28.72 -30.84 12.41
C ASP A 105 -29.01 -30.04 11.12
N HIS A 106 -29.79 -30.60 10.22
CA HIS A 106 -30.05 -30.08 8.88
C HIS A 106 -30.99 -28.87 8.83
N SER A 107 -31.31 -28.26 9.97
CA SER A 107 -32.31 -27.20 10.08
C SER A 107 -31.77 -25.76 10.17
N LYS A 108 -30.46 -25.57 10.12
CA LYS A 108 -29.88 -24.21 10.09
C LYS A 108 -29.37 -23.90 8.70
N GLU A 109 -30.06 -22.96 8.07
CA GLU A 109 -29.71 -22.31 6.83
C GLU A 109 -28.21 -22.00 6.81
N GLU A 110 -27.57 -22.26 5.66
CA GLU A 110 -26.21 -21.81 5.37
C GLU A 110 -26.17 -20.27 5.49
N GLU A 111 -25.99 -19.76 6.72
CA GLU A 111 -25.51 -18.40 6.87
C GLU A 111 -24.15 -18.34 6.18
N SER A 112 -24.17 -17.89 4.94
CA SER A 112 -22.99 -17.48 4.21
C SER A 112 -22.19 -16.57 5.16
N PHE A 113 -21.12 -17.10 5.72
CA PHE A 113 -20.24 -16.39 6.63
C PHE A 113 -19.57 -15.28 5.82
N LEU A 114 -20.25 -14.13 5.73
CA LEU A 114 -19.73 -12.94 5.09
C LEU A 114 -18.54 -12.45 5.93
N LEU A 115 -17.36 -12.85 5.51
CA LEU A 115 -16.10 -12.36 6.12
C LEU A 115 -16.10 -10.83 6.08
N ASP A 116 -16.03 -10.22 7.26
CA ASP A 116 -15.90 -8.76 7.38
C ASP A 116 -14.64 -8.28 6.61
N PRO A 117 -14.79 -7.42 5.61
CA PRO A 117 -13.65 -6.90 4.85
C PRO A 117 -12.58 -6.24 5.71
N ARG A 118 -12.96 -5.68 6.87
CA ARG A 118 -12.02 -5.04 7.81
C ARG A 118 -11.16 -6.08 8.53
N ALA A 119 -11.77 -7.18 8.96
CA ALA A 119 -11.03 -8.30 9.55
C ALA A 119 -10.09 -8.93 8.52
N ALA A 120 -10.58 -9.10 7.28
CA ALA A 120 -9.77 -9.57 6.18
C ALA A 120 -8.60 -8.62 5.88
N ALA A 121 -8.84 -7.30 5.88
CA ALA A 121 -7.78 -6.31 5.69
C ALA A 121 -6.68 -6.41 6.75
N ALA A 122 -7.06 -6.57 8.03
CA ALA A 122 -6.11 -6.70 9.13
C ALA A 122 -5.20 -7.93 8.97
N VAL A 123 -5.81 -9.10 8.69
CA VAL A 123 -5.06 -10.36 8.48
C VAL A 123 -4.20 -10.29 7.23
N GLY A 124 -4.74 -9.76 6.15
CA GLY A 124 -4.05 -9.65 4.86
C GLY A 124 -2.91 -8.64 4.88
N GLN A 125 -3.08 -7.50 5.56
CA GLN A 125 -2.04 -6.48 5.68
C GLN A 125 -0.79 -7.02 6.37
N SER A 126 -0.94 -7.74 7.48
CA SER A 126 0.18 -8.37 8.18
C SER A 126 0.95 -9.33 7.28
N GLY A 127 0.22 -10.23 6.58
CA GLY A 127 0.85 -11.18 5.68
C GLY A 127 1.53 -10.54 4.46
N LEU A 128 0.92 -9.51 3.91
CA LEU A 128 1.48 -8.77 2.77
C LEU A 128 2.79 -8.06 3.17
N MET A 129 2.82 -7.41 4.32
CA MET A 129 4.04 -6.77 4.83
C MET A 129 5.15 -7.76 5.13
N SER A 130 4.83 -8.92 5.74
CA SER A 130 5.82 -9.98 5.97
C SER A 130 6.42 -10.50 4.67
N LEU A 131 5.61 -10.61 3.61
CA LEU A 131 6.09 -11.01 2.30
C LEU A 131 7.02 -9.95 1.68
N TYR A 132 6.64 -8.67 1.70
CA TYR A 132 7.51 -7.59 1.22
C TYR A 132 8.82 -7.54 1.99
N ASP A 133 8.78 -7.64 3.31
CA ASP A 133 9.97 -7.62 4.16
C ASP A 133 10.93 -8.77 3.78
N ALA A 134 10.41 -9.99 3.64
CA ALA A 134 11.20 -11.14 3.22
C ALA A 134 11.84 -10.96 1.84
N MET A 135 11.10 -10.39 0.88
CA MET A 135 11.61 -10.16 -0.48
C MET A 135 12.66 -9.05 -0.52
N PHE A 136 12.40 -7.89 0.09
CA PHE A 136 13.35 -6.78 0.13
C PHE A 136 14.61 -7.09 0.93
N ALA A 137 14.49 -7.92 1.97
CA ALA A 137 15.64 -8.38 2.76
C ALA A 137 16.68 -9.14 1.91
N GLN A 138 16.26 -9.82 0.82
CA GLN A 138 17.18 -10.50 -0.10
C GLN A 138 18.14 -9.52 -0.79
N TYR A 139 17.73 -8.26 -0.93
CA TYR A 139 18.52 -7.18 -1.53
C TYR A 139 19.17 -6.27 -0.48
N GLY A 140 19.05 -6.59 0.81
CA GLY A 140 19.53 -5.74 1.90
C GLY A 140 18.77 -4.42 2.05
N VAL A 141 17.60 -4.28 1.44
CA VAL A 141 16.76 -3.08 1.50
C VAL A 141 15.80 -3.16 2.68
N LYS A 142 15.77 -2.10 3.48
CA LYS A 142 14.84 -1.96 4.61
C LYS A 142 13.55 -1.29 4.14
N ILE A 143 12.44 -1.76 4.68
CA ILE A 143 11.12 -1.20 4.41
C ILE A 143 10.43 -0.74 5.69
N ALA A 144 9.43 0.14 5.54
CA ALA A 144 8.57 0.55 6.65
C ALA A 144 7.11 0.59 6.20
N GLN A 145 6.20 0.07 7.03
CA GLN A 145 4.77 0.16 6.81
C GLN A 145 4.25 1.55 7.16
N VAL A 146 3.47 2.15 6.26
CA VAL A 146 2.73 3.39 6.52
C VAL A 146 1.27 3.16 6.12
N LEU A 147 0.36 3.17 7.11
CA LEU A 147 -1.07 3.04 6.87
C LEU A 147 -1.74 4.41 6.92
N VAL A 148 -2.57 4.69 5.93
CA VAL A 148 -3.25 5.97 5.77
C VAL A 148 -4.74 5.78 5.58
N THR A 149 -5.52 6.80 5.94
CA THR A 149 -6.95 6.90 5.69
C THR A 149 -7.26 8.14 4.86
N LYS A 150 -8.46 8.22 4.27
CA LYS A 150 -8.85 9.43 3.52
C LYS A 150 -8.76 10.72 4.36
N PRO A 151 -9.23 10.77 5.63
CA PRO A 151 -9.11 11.94 6.50
C PRO A 151 -7.68 12.46 6.66
N ASP A 152 -6.66 11.59 6.62
CA ASP A 152 -5.25 11.96 6.82
C ASP A 152 -4.74 12.93 5.76
N PHE A 153 -5.37 12.95 4.57
CA PHE A 153 -5.00 13.87 3.49
C PHE A 153 -5.69 15.24 3.58
N TYR A 154 -6.81 15.35 4.32
CA TYR A 154 -7.58 16.57 4.47
C TYR A 154 -7.27 17.32 5.75
N ASN A 155 -6.89 16.61 6.82
CA ASN A 155 -6.44 17.23 8.06
C ASN A 155 -5.00 17.73 7.87
N GLU A 156 -4.78 19.04 8.09
CA GLU A 156 -3.49 19.67 7.86
C GLU A 156 -2.40 19.15 8.80
N GLU A 157 -2.72 18.95 10.07
CA GLU A 157 -1.80 18.44 11.07
C GLU A 157 -1.35 17.02 10.72
N THR A 158 -2.32 16.12 10.47
CA THR A 158 -2.03 14.71 10.13
C THR A 158 -1.25 14.62 8.81
N ARG A 159 -1.61 15.43 7.83
CA ARG A 159 -0.88 15.50 6.55
C ARG A 159 0.56 15.96 6.73
N THR A 160 0.80 16.94 7.61
CA THR A 160 2.14 17.43 7.94
C THR A 160 2.95 16.34 8.63
N ASN A 161 2.36 15.64 9.59
CA ASN A 161 2.99 14.52 10.28
C ASN A 161 3.32 13.36 9.32
N LEU A 162 2.40 13.01 8.43
CA LEU A 162 2.62 12.01 7.39
C LEU A 162 3.80 12.38 6.48
N PHE A 163 3.85 13.65 6.05
CA PHE A 163 4.94 14.14 5.21
C PHE A 163 6.29 14.07 5.96
N ALA A 164 6.32 14.46 7.23
CA ALA A 164 7.52 14.38 8.06
C ALA A 164 8.01 12.94 8.22
N THR A 165 7.07 12.01 8.51
CA THR A 165 7.38 10.57 8.63
C THR A 165 7.96 10.00 7.34
N LEU A 166 7.33 10.27 6.19
CA LEU A 166 7.83 9.79 4.89
C LEU A 166 9.20 10.38 4.55
N SER A 167 9.41 11.68 4.85
CA SER A 167 10.68 12.35 4.61
C SER A 167 11.78 11.76 5.47
N GLU A 168 11.50 11.47 6.73
CA GLU A 168 12.46 10.83 7.65
C GLU A 168 12.83 9.43 7.19
N LEU A 169 11.86 8.60 6.84
CA LEU A 169 12.11 7.24 6.32
C LEU A 169 13.02 7.26 5.09
N ILE A 170 12.74 8.17 4.15
CA ILE A 170 13.56 8.34 2.95
C ILE A 170 14.98 8.80 3.32
N SER A 171 15.13 9.72 4.27
CA SER A 171 16.43 10.20 4.72
C SER A 171 17.27 9.11 5.39
N LEU A 172 16.60 8.15 6.04
CA LEU A 172 17.20 6.95 6.64
C LEU A 172 17.46 5.83 5.63
N ASN A 173 17.26 6.09 4.35
CA ASN A 173 17.40 5.10 3.28
C ASN A 173 16.48 3.87 3.46
N ILE A 174 15.26 4.10 3.94
CA ILE A 174 14.21 3.09 4.14
C ILE A 174 13.12 3.33 3.09
N VAL A 175 12.63 2.27 2.45
CA VAL A 175 11.53 2.35 1.48
C VAL A 175 10.19 2.31 2.20
N PRO A 176 9.41 3.42 2.21
CA PRO A 176 8.07 3.39 2.77
C PRO A 176 7.13 2.59 1.86
N ILE A 177 6.36 1.68 2.46
CA ILE A 177 5.26 0.96 1.80
C ILE A 177 3.96 1.48 2.36
N ILE A 178 3.25 2.25 1.55
CA ILE A 178 2.02 2.94 1.92
C ILE A 178 0.82 2.07 1.50
N ASN A 179 -0.13 1.88 2.40
CA ASN A 179 -1.41 1.25 2.08
C ASN A 179 -2.56 1.95 2.82
N THR A 180 -3.78 1.71 2.37
CA THR A 180 -4.96 2.17 3.08
C THR A 180 -5.15 1.36 4.36
N ASN A 181 -5.51 2.03 5.45
CA ASN A 181 -5.91 1.36 6.69
C ASN A 181 -7.37 0.87 6.58
N ASP A 182 -7.58 -0.17 5.79
CA ASP A 182 -8.91 -0.73 5.53
C ASP A 182 -9.54 -1.39 6.77
N ALA A 183 -8.74 -1.66 7.82
CA ALA A 183 -9.24 -2.22 9.07
C ALA A 183 -10.11 -1.22 9.85
N VAL A 184 -9.89 0.08 9.68
CA VAL A 184 -10.63 1.14 10.37
C VAL A 184 -11.38 2.06 9.41
N SER A 185 -11.13 1.94 8.10
CA SER A 185 -11.83 2.74 7.10
C SER A 185 -13.26 2.24 6.91
N PRO A 186 -14.24 3.14 6.72
CA PRO A 186 -15.58 2.70 6.35
C PRO A 186 -15.51 1.94 5.02
N PRO A 187 -16.33 0.87 4.84
CA PRO A 187 -16.36 0.14 3.60
C PRO A 187 -16.68 1.10 2.46
N MET A 188 -15.85 1.07 1.40
CA MET A 188 -16.13 1.83 0.19
C MET A 188 -17.32 1.16 -0.52
N PHE A 189 -18.52 1.61 -0.22
CA PHE A 189 -19.62 1.45 -1.15
C PHE A 189 -19.34 2.42 -2.29
N LEU A 190 -19.05 1.90 -3.48
CA LEU A 190 -19.12 2.70 -4.70
C LEU A 190 -20.57 3.19 -4.79
N LYS A 191 -20.82 4.45 -4.46
CA LYS A 191 -22.10 5.07 -4.80
C LYS A 191 -22.16 5.06 -6.31
N ASP A 192 -23.32 4.73 -6.86
CA ASP A 192 -23.55 4.71 -8.31
C ASP A 192 -23.16 6.03 -9.01
N ASP A 193 -23.03 7.11 -8.24
CA ASP A 193 -22.62 8.43 -8.69
C ASP A 193 -21.10 8.57 -8.95
N ASP A 194 -20.29 7.66 -8.42
CA ASP A 194 -18.82 7.66 -8.59
C ASP A 194 -18.37 6.85 -9.82
N VAL A 195 -19.29 6.27 -10.57
CA VAL A 195 -18.98 5.52 -11.79
C VAL A 195 -19.01 6.47 -12.99
N PRO A 196 -17.90 6.63 -13.71
CA PRO A 196 -17.88 7.50 -14.90
C PRO A 196 -18.98 7.13 -15.88
N PRO A 197 -19.70 8.11 -16.46
CA PRO A 197 -20.76 7.85 -17.44
C PRO A 197 -20.15 7.09 -18.62
N GLY A 198 -20.64 5.86 -18.86
CA GLY A 198 -20.17 4.98 -19.93
C GLY A 198 -19.76 3.57 -19.50
N THR A 199 -19.58 3.30 -18.20
CA THR A 199 -19.17 1.98 -17.67
C THR A 199 -20.35 1.12 -17.22
N LYS A 200 -21.61 1.58 -17.37
CA LYS A 200 -22.78 0.74 -17.05
C LYS A 200 -22.83 -0.43 -18.05
N LYS A 201 -22.49 -1.62 -17.61
CA LYS A 201 -22.80 -2.85 -18.35
C LYS A 201 -24.31 -2.90 -18.61
N LYS A 202 -24.70 -2.88 -19.88
CA LYS A 202 -26.07 -3.26 -20.26
C LYS A 202 -26.26 -4.71 -19.87
N ASN A 203 -27.26 -4.96 -19.03
CA ASN A 203 -27.81 -6.32 -18.80
C ASN A 203 -28.44 -6.85 -20.10
#